data_80cd1cdf3d3df053969ae9e82c678c47
#
_entry.id   80cd1cdf3d3df053969ae9e82c678c47
#
_cell.length_a   1.000
_cell.length_b   1.000
_cell.length_c   1.000
_cell.angle_alpha   90.00
_cell.angle_beta   90.00
_cell.angle_gamma   90.00
#
_symmetry.space_group_name_H-M   'P 1'
#
loop_
_entity.id
_entity.type
_entity.pdbx_description
1 polymer ?
#
loop_
_entity_poly.entity_id
_entity_poly.type
_entity_poly.pdbx_seq_one_letter_code
_entity_poly.pdbx_strand_id
1 'polypeptide(L)'
;PNGYQVDKSDNRKFLHLEEIRRLAKVFSKLGVCKIRLTGGEPTVRKDFFDIIKILKNEAGIKKVVITTNGYHLDEKAKMLVDSGLNGINISIDSLDRNTFKNVTGHDRLPEILKGINILQDLNFENIKINAVLLNGINASEKDFESWGEFIKKNKVDFRYIELMQT
;
A
#
# COMPACT_ATOMS: atom_id res chain seq x y z
N PRO A 1 -15.09 14.87 -0.69
CA PRO A 1 -14.03 15.46 0.13
C PRO A 1 -12.95 15.91 -0.83
N ASN A 2 -12.73 17.22 -0.91
CA ASN A 2 -11.70 17.79 -1.78
C ASN A 2 -10.35 17.27 -1.30
N GLY A 3 -9.71 16.46 -2.11
CA GLY A 3 -8.36 16.00 -1.86
C GLY A 3 -7.45 17.19 -1.55
N TYR A 4 -6.49 16.98 -0.69
CA TYR A 4 -5.50 17.96 -0.25
C TYR A 4 -4.95 18.72 -1.47
N GLN A 5 -5.42 19.94 -1.68
CA GLN A 5 -4.89 20.80 -2.73
C GLN A 5 -3.55 21.31 -2.24
N VAL A 6 -2.48 20.83 -2.87
CA VAL A 6 -1.14 21.38 -2.64
C VAL A 6 -1.19 22.82 -3.13
N ASP A 7 -1.06 23.77 -2.21
CA ASP A 7 -0.90 25.17 -2.54
C ASP A 7 0.34 25.30 -3.44
N LYS A 8 0.15 25.75 -4.67
CA LYS A 8 1.25 25.93 -5.64
C LYS A 8 2.27 26.98 -5.20
N SER A 9 1.96 27.77 -4.18
CA SER A 9 2.89 28.71 -3.54
C SER A 9 3.79 28.04 -2.49
N ASP A 10 3.50 26.81 -2.09
CA ASP A 10 4.28 26.07 -1.11
C ASP A 10 5.54 25.48 -1.75
N ASN A 11 6.63 26.19 -1.59
CA ASN A 11 7.98 25.81 -2.03
C ASN A 11 8.56 24.63 -1.22
N ARG A 12 7.72 23.78 -0.56
CA ARG A 12 8.17 22.56 0.10
C ARG A 12 8.78 21.63 -0.94
N LYS A 13 10.10 21.58 -0.98
CA LYS A 13 10.85 20.63 -1.79
C LYS A 13 10.63 19.23 -1.21
N PHE A 14 10.21 18.29 -2.02
CA PHE A 14 10.27 16.88 -1.65
C PHE A 14 11.70 16.50 -1.30
N LEU A 15 11.89 15.63 -0.29
CA LEU A 15 13.19 15.08 0.01
C LEU A 15 13.79 14.40 -1.24
N HIS A 16 15.01 14.78 -1.59
CA HIS A 16 15.76 14.12 -2.66
C HIS A 16 16.32 12.77 -2.19
N LEU A 17 16.68 11.90 -3.13
CA LEU A 17 17.19 10.56 -2.81
C LEU A 17 18.41 10.62 -1.86
N GLU A 18 19.29 11.60 -2.01
CA GLU A 18 20.45 11.81 -1.13
C GLU A 18 20.05 12.15 0.31
N GLU A 19 19.01 12.95 0.49
CA GLU A 19 18.50 13.31 1.81
C GLU A 19 17.85 12.08 2.47
N ILE A 20 17.05 11.32 1.70
CA ILE A 20 16.45 10.07 2.15
C ILE A 20 17.53 9.06 2.56
N ARG A 21 18.59 8.90 1.75
CA ARG A 21 19.74 8.03 2.05
C ARG A 21 20.40 8.42 3.36
N ARG A 22 20.65 9.71 3.56
CA ARG A 22 21.30 10.25 4.75
C ARG A 22 20.45 10.00 6.00
N LEU A 23 19.17 10.35 5.93
CA LEU A 23 18.22 10.14 7.03
C LEU A 23 18.06 8.66 7.37
N ALA A 24 17.90 7.79 6.37
CA ALA A 24 17.74 6.36 6.57
C ALA A 24 18.98 5.73 7.24
N LYS A 25 20.19 6.15 6.86
CA LYS A 25 21.44 5.71 7.53
C LYS A 25 21.49 6.14 8.99
N VAL A 26 21.05 7.36 9.31
CA VAL A 26 20.97 7.83 10.70
C VAL A 26 19.96 6.99 11.49
N PHE A 27 18.75 6.80 10.95
CA PHE A 27 17.73 5.98 11.60
C PHE A 27 18.19 4.54 11.83
N SER A 28 18.87 3.95 10.85
CA SER A 28 19.42 2.60 10.99
C SER A 28 20.45 2.52 12.14
N LYS A 29 21.36 3.49 12.24
CA LYS A 29 22.33 3.58 13.35
C LYS A 29 21.66 3.76 14.71
N LEU A 30 20.49 4.41 14.77
CA LEU A 30 19.69 4.57 15.98
C LEU A 30 18.82 3.33 16.28
N GLY A 31 18.96 2.25 15.53
CA GLY A 31 18.26 1.00 15.77
C GLY A 31 16.89 0.88 15.08
N VAL A 32 16.50 1.82 14.22
CA VAL A 32 15.29 1.70 13.42
C VAL A 32 15.46 0.57 12.41
N CYS A 33 14.71 -0.52 12.59
CA CYS A 33 14.80 -1.70 11.75
C CYS A 33 13.65 -1.83 10.74
N LYS A 34 12.59 -1.03 10.87
CA LYS A 34 11.42 -1.07 9.99
C LYS A 34 10.99 0.34 9.59
N ILE A 35 10.80 0.54 8.29
CA ILE A 35 10.24 1.77 7.71
C ILE A 35 8.98 1.42 6.93
N ARG A 36 7.92 2.22 7.10
CA ARG A 36 6.71 2.16 6.29
C ARG A 36 6.65 3.40 5.41
N LEU A 37 6.60 3.17 4.10
CA LEU A 37 6.34 4.22 3.12
C LEU A 37 4.83 4.37 2.95
N THR A 38 4.36 5.58 3.12
CA THR A 38 2.96 5.97 2.99
C THR A 38 2.87 7.42 2.50
N GLY A 39 1.67 7.95 2.35
CA GLY A 39 1.44 9.33 1.93
C GLY A 39 0.03 9.43 1.36
N GLY A 40 -0.21 10.20 0.29
CA GLY A 40 -1.39 10.03 -0.54
C GLY A 40 -1.33 8.64 -1.19
N GLU A 41 -0.66 8.56 -2.35
CA GLU A 41 -0.30 7.26 -2.94
C GLU A 41 1.21 7.23 -3.21
N PRO A 42 2.00 6.45 -2.45
CA PRO A 42 3.47 6.49 -2.53
C PRO A 42 4.00 6.03 -3.89
N THR A 43 3.29 5.12 -4.57
CA THR A 43 3.75 4.53 -5.83
C THR A 43 3.63 5.46 -7.04
N VAL A 44 3.04 6.66 -6.89
CA VAL A 44 3.01 7.68 -7.96
C VAL A 44 4.29 8.51 -8.03
N ARG A 45 5.11 8.45 -6.98
CA ARG A 45 6.41 9.11 -6.96
C ARG A 45 7.36 8.41 -7.95
N LYS A 46 7.97 9.17 -8.87
CA LYS A 46 8.75 8.61 -9.99
C LYS A 46 9.95 7.77 -9.54
N ASP A 47 10.63 8.18 -8.47
CA ASP A 47 11.81 7.53 -7.91
C ASP A 47 11.48 6.58 -6.73
N PHE A 48 10.21 6.16 -6.63
CA PHE A 48 9.72 5.35 -5.51
C PHE A 48 10.48 4.02 -5.32
N PHE A 49 10.77 3.31 -6.40
CA PHE A 49 11.50 2.05 -6.34
C PHE A 49 12.95 2.24 -5.91
N ASP A 50 13.56 3.36 -6.30
CA ASP A 50 14.93 3.69 -5.87
C ASP A 50 14.97 4.01 -4.37
N ILE A 51 13.92 4.64 -3.83
CA ILE A 51 13.78 4.83 -2.38
C ILE A 51 13.80 3.48 -1.66
N ILE A 52 13.03 2.48 -2.12
CA ILE A 52 13.03 1.13 -1.50
C ILE A 52 14.44 0.54 -1.54
N LYS A 53 15.13 0.58 -2.70
CA LYS A 53 16.50 0.07 -2.85
C LYS A 53 17.47 0.77 -1.90
N ILE A 54 17.41 2.08 -1.78
CA ILE A 54 18.24 2.86 -0.85
C ILE A 54 18.01 2.40 0.59
N LEU A 55 16.75 2.29 1.02
CA LEU A 55 16.42 1.85 2.37
C LEU A 55 16.95 0.44 2.68
N LYS A 56 16.78 -0.48 1.73
CA LYS A 56 17.19 -1.89 1.90
C LYS A 56 18.69 -2.09 1.80
N ASN A 57 19.28 -1.64 0.71
CA ASN A 57 20.62 -2.06 0.31
C ASN A 57 21.70 -1.11 0.83
N GLU A 58 21.39 0.18 0.95
CA GLU A 58 22.38 1.18 1.32
C GLU A 58 22.27 1.66 2.76
N ALA A 59 21.06 1.75 3.30
CA ALA A 59 20.83 2.15 4.70
C ALA A 59 20.72 0.96 5.67
N GLY A 60 20.55 -0.25 5.15
CA GLY A 60 20.48 -1.47 5.98
C GLY A 60 19.19 -1.62 6.78
N ILE A 61 18.09 -1.03 6.34
CA ILE A 61 16.78 -1.18 6.98
C ILE A 61 16.28 -2.61 6.75
N LYS A 62 16.07 -3.35 7.84
CA LYS A 62 15.69 -4.77 7.78
C LYS A 62 14.33 -4.99 7.13
N LYS A 63 13.34 -4.13 7.41
CA LYS A 63 11.98 -4.22 6.88
C LYS A 63 11.53 -2.91 6.23
N VAL A 64 11.29 -2.94 4.92
CA VAL A 64 10.62 -1.85 4.20
C VAL A 64 9.23 -2.34 3.78
N VAL A 65 8.19 -1.63 4.20
CA VAL A 65 6.79 -1.95 3.88
C VAL A 65 6.11 -0.73 3.28
N ILE A 66 5.07 -0.94 2.48
CA ILE A 66 4.28 0.15 1.91
C ILE A 66 2.82 0.06 2.33
N THR A 67 2.13 1.21 2.31
CA THR A 67 0.66 1.27 2.29
C THR A 67 0.25 1.96 1.01
N THR A 68 -0.60 1.32 0.22
CA THR A 68 -0.99 1.75 -1.13
C THR A 68 -2.48 1.51 -1.38
N ASN A 69 -3.06 2.30 -2.27
CA ASN A 69 -4.39 2.04 -2.82
C ASN A 69 -4.38 1.00 -3.94
N GLY A 70 -3.23 0.43 -4.27
CA GLY A 70 -3.07 -0.58 -5.31
C GLY A 70 -3.07 -0.05 -6.74
N TYR A 71 -2.87 1.25 -6.95
CA TYR A 71 -2.82 1.88 -8.27
C TYR A 71 -1.78 1.23 -9.18
N HIS A 72 -2.24 0.62 -10.29
CA HIS A 72 -1.42 -0.15 -11.22
C HIS A 72 -0.58 -1.24 -10.53
N LEU A 73 -1.15 -1.92 -9.54
CA LEU A 73 -0.42 -2.95 -8.81
C LEU A 73 -0.02 -4.12 -9.72
N ASP A 74 -0.85 -4.48 -10.69
CA ASP A 74 -0.55 -5.54 -11.67
C ASP A 74 0.72 -5.24 -12.50
N GLU A 75 0.97 -3.97 -12.82
CA GLU A 75 2.18 -3.55 -13.54
C GLU A 75 3.39 -3.40 -12.61
N LYS A 76 3.15 -3.01 -11.35
CA LYS A 76 4.20 -2.65 -10.38
C LYS A 76 4.66 -3.82 -9.50
N ALA A 77 3.88 -4.88 -9.38
CA ALA A 77 4.13 -5.98 -8.45
C ALA A 77 5.56 -6.53 -8.54
N LYS A 78 6.02 -6.85 -9.77
CA LYS A 78 7.37 -7.35 -9.98
C LYS A 78 8.44 -6.33 -9.55
N MET A 79 8.28 -5.06 -9.91
CA MET A 79 9.24 -4.01 -9.54
C MET A 79 9.31 -3.79 -8.04
N LEU A 80 8.20 -3.93 -7.31
CA LEU A 80 8.15 -3.86 -5.85
C LEU A 80 8.98 -4.98 -5.21
N VAL A 81 8.82 -6.22 -5.69
CA VAL A 81 9.59 -7.38 -5.22
C VAL A 81 11.07 -7.19 -5.56
N ASP A 82 11.40 -6.87 -6.80
CA ASP A 82 12.77 -6.66 -7.28
C ASP A 82 13.50 -5.51 -6.54
N SER A 83 12.75 -4.53 -6.03
CA SER A 83 13.30 -3.44 -5.22
C SER A 83 13.68 -3.86 -3.79
N GLY A 84 13.29 -5.06 -3.35
CA GLY A 84 13.53 -5.57 -2.01
C GLY A 84 12.46 -5.18 -0.99
N LEU A 85 11.24 -4.89 -1.44
CA LEU A 85 10.09 -4.67 -0.54
C LEU A 85 9.87 -5.89 0.34
N ASN A 86 9.51 -5.69 1.62
CA ASN A 86 9.28 -6.78 2.56
C ASN A 86 7.80 -6.99 2.93
N GLY A 87 6.93 -6.06 2.57
CA GLY A 87 5.51 -6.21 2.83
C GLY A 87 4.69 -5.09 2.20
N ILE A 88 3.44 -5.39 1.90
CA ILE A 88 2.50 -4.47 1.29
C ILE A 88 1.17 -4.47 2.05
N ASN A 89 0.68 -3.28 2.38
CA ASN A 89 -0.69 -3.09 2.85
C ASN A 89 -1.48 -2.46 1.70
N ILE A 90 -2.52 -3.11 1.26
CA ILE A 90 -3.35 -2.66 0.15
C ILE A 90 -4.71 -2.25 0.71
N SER A 91 -5.17 -1.06 0.37
CA SER A 91 -6.49 -0.58 0.76
C SER A 91 -7.54 -1.09 -0.23
N ILE A 92 -8.44 -1.96 0.22
CA ILE A 92 -9.56 -2.51 -0.57
C ILE A 92 -10.79 -2.55 0.33
N ASP A 93 -11.73 -1.65 0.10
CA ASP A 93 -12.91 -1.52 0.97
C ASP A 93 -14.02 -2.53 0.62
N SER A 94 -14.03 -3.12 -0.58
CA SER A 94 -14.98 -4.15 -0.98
C SER A 94 -14.41 -5.06 -2.07
N LEU A 95 -14.81 -6.33 -2.05
CA LEU A 95 -14.57 -7.29 -3.14
C LEU A 95 -15.67 -7.24 -4.21
N ASP A 96 -16.80 -6.57 -3.93
CA ASP A 96 -17.77 -6.26 -4.96
C ASP A 96 -17.30 -5.07 -5.80
N ARG A 97 -17.19 -5.27 -7.12
CA ARG A 97 -16.65 -4.27 -8.06
C ARG A 97 -17.43 -2.96 -8.06
N ASN A 98 -18.76 -3.05 -7.97
CA ASN A 98 -19.62 -1.87 -8.02
C ASN A 98 -19.51 -1.08 -6.71
N THR A 99 -19.55 -1.77 -5.57
CA THR A 99 -19.34 -1.17 -4.26
C THR A 99 -17.96 -0.52 -4.16
N PHE A 100 -16.90 -1.22 -4.59
CA PHE A 100 -15.55 -0.67 -4.64
C PHE A 100 -15.48 0.61 -5.48
N LYS A 101 -16.07 0.58 -6.69
CA LYS A 101 -16.11 1.74 -7.58
C LYS A 101 -16.87 2.91 -6.97
N ASN A 102 -18.00 2.64 -6.32
CA ASN A 102 -18.82 3.69 -5.68
C ASN A 102 -18.10 4.34 -4.50
N VAL A 103 -17.37 3.56 -3.69
CA VAL A 103 -16.63 4.06 -2.51
C VAL A 103 -15.38 4.82 -2.93
N THR A 104 -14.61 4.28 -3.89
CA THR A 104 -13.31 4.84 -4.26
C THR A 104 -13.37 5.86 -5.40
N GLY A 105 -14.47 5.89 -6.18
CA GLY A 105 -14.59 6.65 -7.41
C GLY A 105 -13.86 6.05 -8.62
N HIS A 106 -13.26 4.85 -8.47
CA HIS A 106 -12.41 4.24 -9.49
C HIS A 106 -12.73 2.76 -9.69
N ASP A 107 -12.81 2.34 -10.95
CA ASP A 107 -13.07 0.93 -11.33
C ASP A 107 -11.75 0.16 -11.50
N ARG A 108 -11.02 -0.07 -10.41
CA ARG A 108 -9.67 -0.65 -10.41
C ARG A 108 -9.51 -1.96 -9.65
N LEU A 109 -10.57 -2.47 -9.06
CA LEU A 109 -10.51 -3.70 -8.28
C LEU A 109 -9.90 -4.88 -9.07
N PRO A 110 -10.25 -5.11 -10.36
CA PRO A 110 -9.65 -6.22 -11.12
C PRO A 110 -8.13 -6.12 -11.27
N GLU A 111 -7.59 -4.89 -11.49
CA GLU A 111 -6.15 -4.65 -11.59
C GLU A 111 -5.45 -4.93 -10.26
N ILE A 112 -6.06 -4.52 -9.16
CA ILE A 112 -5.53 -4.75 -7.81
C ILE A 112 -5.48 -6.25 -7.49
N LEU A 113 -6.58 -6.98 -7.76
CA LEU A 113 -6.64 -8.43 -7.53
C LEU A 113 -5.64 -9.18 -8.40
N LYS A 114 -5.48 -8.79 -9.66
CA LYS A 114 -4.44 -9.33 -10.54
C LYS A 114 -3.04 -9.07 -9.99
N GLY A 115 -2.79 -7.87 -9.46
CA GLY A 115 -1.52 -7.53 -8.83
C GLY A 115 -1.22 -8.37 -7.59
N ILE A 116 -2.24 -8.69 -6.78
CA ILE A 116 -2.11 -9.61 -5.64
C ILE A 116 -1.69 -11.00 -6.12
N ASN A 117 -2.34 -11.53 -7.17
CA ASN A 117 -1.97 -12.83 -7.73
C ASN A 117 -0.51 -12.84 -8.23
N ILE A 118 -0.08 -11.78 -8.93
CA ILE A 118 1.32 -11.65 -9.39
C ILE A 118 2.29 -11.64 -8.19
N LEU A 119 1.98 -10.92 -7.11
CA LEU A 119 2.80 -10.95 -5.90
C LEU A 119 2.92 -12.37 -5.32
N GLN A 120 1.82 -13.12 -5.30
CA GLN A 120 1.80 -14.50 -4.82
C GLN A 120 2.62 -15.45 -5.72
N ASP A 121 2.49 -15.32 -7.03
CA ASP A 121 3.28 -16.07 -8.01
C ASP A 121 4.79 -15.81 -7.87
N LEU A 122 5.15 -14.62 -7.38
CA LEU A 122 6.53 -14.25 -7.03
C LEU A 122 6.93 -14.68 -5.61
N ASN A 123 6.12 -15.50 -4.92
CA ASN A 123 6.33 -15.95 -3.54
C ASN A 123 6.45 -14.79 -2.53
N PHE A 124 5.74 -13.68 -2.76
CA PHE A 124 5.71 -12.56 -1.82
C PHE A 124 4.66 -12.79 -0.73
N GLU A 125 5.10 -13.12 0.48
CA GLU A 125 4.23 -13.63 1.56
C GLU A 125 3.53 -12.54 2.37
N ASN A 126 4.13 -11.37 2.52
CA ASN A 126 3.65 -10.34 3.45
C ASN A 126 2.64 -9.39 2.79
N ILE A 127 1.50 -9.91 2.38
CA ILE A 127 0.40 -9.13 1.81
C ILE A 127 -0.68 -8.94 2.88
N LYS A 128 -1.02 -7.68 3.15
CA LYS A 128 -2.10 -7.31 4.06
C LYS A 128 -3.12 -6.44 3.36
N ILE A 129 -4.40 -6.75 3.55
CA ILE A 129 -5.50 -5.93 3.07
C ILE A 129 -6.10 -5.16 4.24
N ASN A 130 -6.34 -3.88 4.05
CA ASN A 130 -7.07 -3.03 4.96
C ASN A 130 -8.37 -2.60 4.28
N ALA A 131 -9.50 -2.76 4.97
CA ALA A 131 -10.81 -2.29 4.53
C ALA A 131 -11.42 -1.38 5.60
N VAL A 132 -11.86 -0.19 5.23
CA VAL A 132 -12.65 0.65 6.13
C VAL A 132 -14.06 0.08 6.20
N LEU A 133 -14.53 -0.19 7.42
CA LEU A 133 -15.88 -0.72 7.64
C LEU A 133 -16.89 0.42 7.55
N LEU A 134 -17.78 0.35 6.56
CA LEU A 134 -18.78 1.35 6.24
C LEU A 134 -20.18 0.73 6.42
N ASN A 135 -20.89 1.16 7.46
CA ASN A 135 -22.23 0.66 7.73
C ASN A 135 -23.18 0.90 6.54
N GLY A 136 -23.96 -0.12 6.18
CA GLY A 136 -24.88 -0.09 5.05
C GLY A 136 -24.25 -0.14 3.65
N ILE A 137 -22.91 -0.27 3.56
CA ILE A 137 -22.17 -0.28 2.28
C ILE A 137 -21.40 -1.58 2.08
N ASN A 138 -20.53 -1.96 3.03
CA ASN A 138 -19.64 -3.12 2.93
C ASN A 138 -19.60 -3.95 4.23
N ALA A 139 -20.65 -3.87 5.05
CA ALA A 139 -20.77 -4.52 6.35
C ALA A 139 -21.92 -5.52 6.41
N SER A 140 -22.36 -6.08 5.29
CA SER A 140 -23.36 -7.15 5.25
C SER A 140 -22.71 -8.52 5.55
N GLU A 141 -23.53 -9.48 5.97
CA GLU A 141 -23.10 -10.87 6.17
C GLU A 141 -22.41 -11.43 4.92
N LYS A 142 -22.97 -11.17 3.74
CA LYS A 142 -22.40 -11.55 2.46
C LYS A 142 -20.99 -10.94 2.23
N ASP A 143 -20.77 -9.69 2.65
CA ASP A 143 -19.44 -9.06 2.55
C ASP A 143 -18.44 -9.79 3.44
N PHE A 144 -18.80 -10.13 4.66
CA PHE A 144 -17.93 -10.88 5.58
C PHE A 144 -17.63 -12.28 5.06
N GLU A 145 -18.60 -13.00 4.51
CA GLU A 145 -18.42 -14.32 3.89
C GLU A 145 -17.44 -14.21 2.71
N SER A 146 -17.66 -13.25 1.80
CA SER A 146 -16.79 -13.01 0.64
C SER A 146 -15.34 -12.74 1.06
N TRP A 147 -15.12 -11.94 2.09
CA TRP A 147 -13.79 -11.72 2.65
C TRP A 147 -13.21 -13.00 3.26
N GLY A 148 -14.01 -13.78 3.98
CA GLY A 148 -13.58 -15.06 4.57
C GLY A 148 -13.09 -16.03 3.52
N GLU A 149 -13.80 -16.18 2.41
CA GLU A 149 -13.39 -17.02 1.27
C GLU A 149 -12.12 -16.48 0.61
N PHE A 150 -12.07 -15.17 0.37
CA PHE A 150 -10.91 -14.54 -0.26
C PHE A 150 -9.63 -14.74 0.57
N ILE A 151 -9.69 -14.53 1.87
CA ILE A 151 -8.55 -14.68 2.80
C ILE A 151 -8.05 -16.14 2.80
N LYS A 152 -8.95 -17.10 2.91
CA LYS A 152 -8.62 -18.54 2.88
C LYS A 152 -7.93 -18.93 1.57
N LYS A 153 -8.46 -18.46 0.44
CA LYS A 153 -7.93 -18.77 -0.89
C LYS A 153 -6.57 -18.14 -1.13
N ASN A 154 -6.39 -16.88 -0.74
CA ASN A 154 -5.23 -16.08 -1.12
C ASN A 154 -4.15 -16.00 -0.03
N LYS A 155 -4.36 -16.59 1.16
CA LYS A 155 -3.39 -16.58 2.27
C LYS A 155 -2.86 -15.18 2.59
N VAL A 156 -3.73 -14.19 2.61
CA VAL A 156 -3.41 -12.80 2.93
C VAL A 156 -3.86 -12.45 4.34
N ASP A 157 -3.15 -11.53 4.99
CA ASP A 157 -3.65 -10.90 6.22
C ASP A 157 -4.77 -9.92 5.87
N PHE A 158 -5.80 -9.84 6.72
CA PHE A 158 -6.89 -8.90 6.54
C PHE A 158 -7.18 -8.12 7.82
N ARG A 159 -7.59 -6.85 7.67
CA ARG A 159 -8.01 -6.00 8.78
C ARG A 159 -9.15 -5.09 8.37
N TYR A 160 -10.24 -5.10 9.14
CA TYR A 160 -11.18 -4.00 9.15
C TYR A 160 -10.63 -2.83 9.96
N ILE A 161 -10.88 -1.62 9.48
CA ILE A 161 -10.57 -0.37 10.14
C ILE A 161 -11.91 0.34 10.40
N GLU A 162 -12.17 0.67 11.65
CA GLU A 162 -13.35 1.44 12.02
C GLU A 162 -13.22 2.88 11.47
N LEU A 163 -14.32 3.38 10.90
CA LEU A 163 -14.37 4.79 10.48
C LEU A 163 -14.48 5.67 11.73
N MET A 164 -13.41 6.41 12.02
CA MET A 164 -13.44 7.36 13.12
C MET A 164 -14.30 8.56 12.76
N GLN A 165 -15.22 8.93 13.65
CA GLN A 165 -15.95 10.19 13.56
C GLN A 165 -14.97 11.32 13.86
N THR A 166 -14.90 12.31 12.95
CA THR A 166 -14.11 13.55 13.14
C THR A 166 -15.00 14.64 13.66
#